data_025f241426cfb3171aff0ae365886de3
#
_entry.id   025f241426cfb3171aff0ae365886de3
#
_cell.length_a   1.000
_cell.length_b   1.000
_cell.length_c   1.000
_cell.angle_alpha   90.00
_cell.angle_beta   90.00
_cell.angle_gamma   90.00
#
_symmetry.space_group_name_H-M   'P 1'
#
loop_
_entity.id
_entity.type
_entity.pdbx_description
1 polymer ?
#
loop_
_entity_poly.entity_id
_entity_poly.type
_entity_poly.pdbx_seq_one_letter_code
_entity_poly.pdbx_strand_id
1 'polypeptide(L)'
;MQEGNPIIEVIKEITSDQVLLYAEASGDFNPIHINKEFAEKSQFGRNIAHGMMVAATISESMSLTFGESWHHSGKVKIRFRSPAYPGDTITTSGQIQKMVLSEEGTEVKCSVLVTNQAGETIISGSSSVIISN
;
A
#
# COMPACT_ATOMS: atom_id res chain seq x y z
N MET A 1 -4.74 20.86 8.30
CA MET A 1 -4.32 20.16 7.07
C MET A 1 -3.69 21.13 6.11
N GLN A 2 -2.46 20.85 5.73
CA GLN A 2 -1.72 21.73 4.82
C GLN A 2 -0.65 20.93 4.08
N GLU A 3 -0.13 21.50 3.02
CA GLU A 3 0.96 20.92 2.25
C GLU A 3 2.17 20.66 3.15
N GLY A 4 2.78 19.48 2.98
CA GLY A 4 3.88 19.01 3.80
C GLY A 4 3.46 18.18 4.99
N ASN A 5 2.19 18.19 5.40
CA ASN A 5 1.73 17.37 6.52
C ASN A 5 1.81 15.88 6.14
N PRO A 6 2.25 15.02 7.08
CA PRO A 6 2.27 13.59 6.82
C PRO A 6 0.86 12.98 6.85
N ILE A 7 0.67 11.91 6.10
CA ILE A 7 -0.48 11.03 6.27
C ILE A 7 -0.17 10.08 7.44
N ILE A 8 -1.21 9.45 7.98
CA ILE A 8 -1.04 8.55 9.12
C ILE A 8 -0.23 7.32 8.67
N GLU A 9 0.86 7.08 9.38
CA GLU A 9 1.77 5.97 9.10
C GLU A 9 1.15 4.64 9.50
N VAL A 10 1.36 3.61 8.66
CA VAL A 10 0.91 2.24 8.94
C VAL A 10 2.13 1.34 8.92
N ILE A 11 2.30 0.57 10.00
CA ILE A 11 3.40 -0.40 10.12
C ILE A 11 2.79 -1.79 10.31
N LYS A 12 3.20 -2.74 9.48
CA LYS A 12 2.69 -4.11 9.54
C LYS A 12 3.78 -5.14 9.32
N GLU A 13 3.74 -6.20 10.10
CA GLU A 13 4.53 -7.39 9.83
C GLU A 13 3.75 -8.28 8.85
N ILE A 14 4.43 -8.76 7.81
CA ILE A 14 3.85 -9.70 6.85
C ILE A 14 4.11 -11.12 7.34
N THR A 15 3.06 -11.92 7.50
CA THR A 15 3.18 -13.32 7.89
C THR A 15 2.70 -14.25 6.77
N SER A 16 3.21 -15.49 6.78
CA SER A 16 2.74 -16.50 5.83
C SER A 16 1.25 -16.79 5.97
N ASP A 17 0.72 -16.74 7.19
CA ASP A 17 -0.70 -16.94 7.46
C ASP A 17 -1.54 -15.84 6.82
N GLN A 18 -1.09 -14.59 6.88
CA GLN A 18 -1.77 -13.47 6.23
C GLN A 18 -1.78 -13.63 4.71
N VAL A 19 -0.68 -14.09 4.13
CA VAL A 19 -0.59 -14.32 2.69
C VAL A 19 -1.59 -15.39 2.26
N LEU A 20 -1.71 -16.47 3.04
CA LEU A 20 -2.68 -17.53 2.76
C LEU A 20 -4.12 -17.01 2.88
N LEU A 21 -4.43 -16.24 3.92
CA LEU A 21 -5.74 -15.62 4.09
C LEU A 21 -6.08 -14.68 2.93
N TYR A 22 -5.09 -13.91 2.47
CA TYR A 22 -5.30 -13.03 1.32
C TYR A 22 -5.57 -13.83 0.04
N ALA A 23 -4.84 -14.93 -0.17
CA ALA A 23 -5.09 -15.82 -1.31
C ALA A 23 -6.52 -16.33 -1.29
N GLU A 24 -7.01 -16.76 -0.14
CA GLU A 24 -8.39 -17.24 0.02
C GLU A 24 -9.41 -16.13 -0.23
N ALA A 25 -9.17 -14.94 0.31
CA ALA A 25 -10.10 -13.82 0.18
C ALA A 25 -10.14 -13.25 -1.25
N SER A 26 -9.01 -13.20 -1.93
CA SER A 26 -8.89 -12.61 -3.27
C SER A 26 -9.09 -13.60 -4.40
N GLY A 27 -8.93 -14.90 -4.12
CA GLY A 27 -8.93 -15.94 -5.16
C GLY A 27 -7.59 -16.02 -5.91
N ASP A 28 -6.56 -15.31 -5.47
CA ASP A 28 -5.25 -15.34 -6.11
C ASP A 28 -4.36 -16.39 -5.45
N PHE A 29 -4.41 -17.59 -6.01
CA PHE A 29 -3.64 -18.74 -5.55
C PHE A 29 -2.39 -18.99 -6.40
N ASN A 30 -1.83 -17.95 -7.02
CA ASN A 30 -0.60 -18.09 -7.77
C ASN A 30 0.45 -18.77 -6.89
N PRO A 31 1.08 -19.85 -7.37
CA PRO A 31 2.01 -20.63 -6.55
C PRO A 31 3.22 -19.85 -6.04
N ILE A 32 3.56 -18.72 -6.65
CA ILE A 32 4.64 -17.87 -6.14
C ILE A 32 4.37 -17.37 -4.73
N HIS A 33 3.10 -17.29 -4.32
CA HIS A 33 2.73 -16.81 -3.00
C HIS A 33 2.59 -17.93 -1.97
N ILE A 34 2.22 -19.12 -2.38
CA ILE A 34 1.79 -20.17 -1.46
C ILE A 34 2.53 -21.52 -1.58
N ASN A 35 3.21 -21.78 -2.69
CA ASN A 35 3.91 -23.04 -2.90
C ASN A 35 5.41 -22.83 -2.70
N LYS A 36 5.96 -23.40 -1.63
CA LYS A 36 7.35 -23.23 -1.24
C LYS A 36 8.31 -23.75 -2.30
N GLU A 37 8.06 -24.97 -2.83
CA GLU A 37 8.95 -25.58 -3.82
C GLU A 37 8.98 -24.77 -5.12
N PHE A 38 7.83 -24.31 -5.56
CA PHE A 38 7.74 -23.45 -6.74
C PHE A 38 8.52 -22.16 -6.54
N ALA A 39 8.35 -21.51 -5.38
CA ALA A 39 9.00 -20.25 -5.09
C ALA A 39 10.54 -20.38 -4.96
N GLU A 40 11.01 -21.49 -4.41
CA GLU A 40 12.46 -21.75 -4.30
C GLU A 40 13.15 -21.79 -5.66
N LYS A 41 12.43 -22.22 -6.70
CA LYS A 41 12.94 -22.30 -8.07
C LYS A 41 12.71 -21.03 -8.88
N SER A 42 12.02 -20.06 -8.30
CA SER A 42 11.73 -18.78 -8.95
C SER A 42 12.91 -17.81 -8.79
N GLN A 43 12.85 -16.71 -9.53
CA GLN A 43 13.84 -15.63 -9.40
C GLN A 43 13.89 -15.03 -8.00
N PHE A 44 12.83 -15.20 -7.19
CA PHE A 44 12.78 -14.65 -5.84
C PHE A 44 13.38 -15.58 -4.78
N GLY A 45 13.49 -16.88 -5.07
CA GLY A 45 14.05 -17.87 -4.17
C GLY A 45 13.15 -18.26 -3.00
N ARG A 46 12.02 -17.63 -2.82
CA ARG A 46 11.05 -17.91 -1.75
C ARG A 46 9.70 -17.27 -2.08
N ASN A 47 8.66 -17.61 -1.31
CA ASN A 47 7.34 -17.01 -1.50
C ASN A 47 7.38 -15.51 -1.24
N ILE A 48 6.59 -14.79 -2.03
CA ILE A 48 6.40 -13.35 -1.90
C ILE A 48 4.96 -13.04 -1.54
N ALA A 49 4.74 -11.91 -0.87
CA ALA A 49 3.40 -11.42 -0.58
C ALA A 49 2.74 -10.93 -1.88
N HIS A 50 1.42 -10.99 -1.94
CA HIS A 50 0.65 -10.42 -3.04
C HIS A 50 0.89 -8.91 -3.08
N GLY A 51 1.17 -8.37 -4.28
CA GLY A 51 1.37 -6.94 -4.44
C GLY A 51 0.18 -6.12 -3.95
N MET A 52 -1.03 -6.56 -4.27
CA MET A 52 -2.25 -5.86 -3.84
C MET A 52 -2.48 -5.93 -2.34
N MET A 53 -2.01 -6.97 -1.67
CA MET A 53 -2.07 -7.07 -0.21
C MET A 53 -1.20 -5.98 0.42
N VAL A 54 -0.01 -5.77 -0.12
CA VAL A 54 0.90 -4.71 0.33
C VAL A 54 0.31 -3.33 0.00
N ALA A 55 -0.24 -3.17 -1.20
CA ALA A 55 -0.87 -1.92 -1.63
C ALA A 55 -2.06 -1.51 -0.76
N ALA A 56 -2.75 -2.48 -0.16
CA ALA A 56 -3.88 -2.20 0.74
C ALA A 56 -3.47 -1.36 1.95
N THR A 57 -2.21 -1.38 2.36
CA THR A 57 -1.72 -0.54 3.46
C THR A 57 -1.76 0.94 3.11
N ILE A 58 -1.66 1.27 1.83
CA ILE A 58 -1.82 2.66 1.36
C ILE A 58 -3.26 3.11 1.56
N SER A 59 -4.22 2.26 1.19
CA SER A 59 -5.64 2.53 1.41
C SER A 59 -5.95 2.67 2.89
N GLU A 60 -5.35 1.84 3.73
CA GLU A 60 -5.52 1.94 5.18
C GLU A 60 -5.00 3.29 5.70
N SER A 61 -3.79 3.70 5.29
CA SER A 61 -3.22 5.00 5.68
C SER A 61 -4.10 6.16 5.24
N MET A 62 -4.56 6.14 4.00
CA MET A 62 -5.43 7.19 3.46
C MET A 62 -6.80 7.21 4.14
N SER A 63 -7.34 6.04 4.45
CA SER A 63 -8.61 5.93 5.17
C SER A 63 -8.50 6.48 6.60
N LEU A 64 -7.42 6.15 7.29
CA LEU A 64 -7.15 6.68 8.64
C LEU A 64 -6.97 8.21 8.63
N THR A 65 -6.37 8.73 7.56
CA THR A 65 -6.10 10.16 7.45
C THR A 65 -7.32 10.97 7.02
N PHE A 66 -8.07 10.47 6.04
CA PHE A 66 -9.14 11.24 5.37
C PHE A 66 -10.55 10.69 5.58
N GLY A 67 -10.68 9.50 6.19
CA GLY A 67 -11.99 8.92 6.51
C GLY A 67 -12.88 8.70 5.31
N GLU A 68 -14.14 9.09 5.44
CA GLU A 68 -15.16 8.88 4.42
C GLU A 68 -14.80 9.47 3.05
N SER A 69 -14.07 10.56 3.02
CA SER A 69 -13.65 11.19 1.76
C SER A 69 -12.82 10.22 0.93
N TRP A 70 -11.97 9.42 1.58
CA TRP A 70 -11.18 8.42 0.89
C TRP A 70 -12.07 7.33 0.26
N HIS A 71 -13.09 6.89 0.98
CA HIS A 71 -14.00 5.84 0.50
C HIS A 71 -14.82 6.31 -0.71
N HIS A 72 -15.13 7.60 -0.80
CA HIS A 72 -15.93 8.16 -1.89
C HIS A 72 -15.10 8.56 -3.12
N SER A 73 -13.91 9.09 -2.91
CA SER A 73 -13.17 9.74 -3.99
C SER A 73 -11.71 9.32 -4.11
N GLY A 74 -11.27 8.37 -3.29
CA GLY A 74 -9.88 7.96 -3.27
C GLY A 74 -9.38 7.38 -4.59
N LYS A 75 -8.19 7.79 -4.99
CA LYS A 75 -7.50 7.27 -6.17
C LYS A 75 -6.05 6.97 -5.83
N VAL A 76 -5.53 5.89 -6.40
CA VAL A 76 -4.16 5.45 -6.19
C VAL A 76 -3.49 5.22 -7.53
N LYS A 77 -2.26 5.71 -7.67
CA LYS A 77 -1.42 5.44 -8.82
C LYS A 77 -0.05 5.04 -8.29
N ILE A 78 0.27 3.77 -8.39
CA ILE A 78 1.46 3.20 -7.75
C ILE A 78 2.27 2.35 -8.71
N ARG A 79 3.53 2.11 -8.32
CA ARG A 79 4.43 1.18 -8.98
C ARG A 79 4.99 0.22 -7.95
N PHE A 80 4.99 -1.07 -8.31
CA PHE A 80 5.64 -2.09 -7.50
C PHE A 80 7.13 -2.11 -7.85
N ARG A 81 7.98 -1.84 -6.86
CA ARG A 81 9.43 -1.71 -7.04
C ARG A 81 10.20 -2.96 -6.66
N SER A 82 9.80 -3.58 -5.56
CA SER A 82 10.46 -4.76 -5.02
C SER A 82 9.45 -5.67 -4.35
N PRO A 83 9.69 -6.97 -4.29
CA PRO A 83 8.79 -7.88 -3.59
C PRO A 83 8.88 -7.69 -2.08
N ALA A 84 7.78 -7.95 -1.40
CA ALA A 84 7.74 -8.06 0.05
C ALA A 84 7.60 -9.54 0.42
N TYR A 85 8.26 -9.96 1.47
CA TYR A 85 8.32 -11.36 1.87
C TYR A 85 7.67 -11.57 3.23
N PRO A 86 7.09 -12.76 3.47
CA PRO A 86 6.72 -13.14 4.83
C PRO A 86 7.94 -12.97 5.75
N GLY A 87 7.73 -12.35 6.90
CA GLY A 87 8.81 -11.97 7.82
C GLY A 87 9.23 -10.52 7.72
N ASP A 88 8.91 -9.83 6.63
CA ASP A 88 9.20 -8.40 6.49
C ASP A 88 8.27 -7.58 7.36
N THR A 89 8.79 -6.45 7.84
CA THR A 89 7.98 -5.40 8.46
C THR A 89 7.93 -4.24 7.48
N ILE A 90 6.74 -3.92 7.00
CA ILE A 90 6.56 -2.83 6.04
C ILE A 90 6.04 -1.59 6.73
N THR A 91 6.50 -0.44 6.26
CA THR A 91 6.07 0.88 6.73
C THR A 91 5.50 1.64 5.56
N THR A 92 4.25 2.05 5.69
CA THR A 92 3.56 2.88 4.71
C THR A 92 3.52 4.30 5.21
N SER A 93 4.02 5.23 4.42
CA SER A 93 4.14 6.64 4.77
C SER A 93 3.85 7.50 3.55
N GLY A 94 3.77 8.79 3.78
CA GLY A 94 3.56 9.77 2.72
C GLY A 94 3.25 11.13 3.29
N GLN A 95 3.06 12.08 2.40
CA GLN A 95 2.75 13.44 2.81
C GLN A 95 1.88 14.15 1.78
N ILE A 96 1.15 15.14 2.24
CA ILE A 96 0.36 16.01 1.38
C ILE A 96 1.31 16.87 0.55
N GLN A 97 1.25 16.72 -0.77
CA GLN A 97 2.09 17.48 -1.68
C GLN A 97 1.40 18.70 -2.26
N LYS A 98 0.11 18.58 -2.52
CA LYS A 98 -0.63 19.65 -3.19
C LYS A 98 -2.10 19.63 -2.80
N MET A 99 -2.66 20.80 -2.62
CA MET A 99 -4.09 20.98 -2.35
C MET A 99 -4.65 21.94 -3.40
N VAL A 100 -5.70 21.52 -4.11
CA VAL A 100 -6.30 22.29 -5.19
C VAL A 100 -7.79 22.45 -4.92
N LEU A 101 -8.25 23.69 -4.80
CA LEU A 101 -9.66 23.97 -4.61
C LEU A 101 -10.41 23.77 -5.93
N SER A 102 -11.54 23.08 -5.87
CA SER A 102 -12.43 22.85 -7.00
C SER A 102 -13.89 23.04 -6.59
N GLU A 103 -14.80 22.93 -7.54
CA GLU A 103 -16.24 23.03 -7.27
C GLU A 103 -16.72 21.91 -6.34
N GLU A 104 -16.13 20.73 -6.46
CA GLU A 104 -16.51 19.56 -5.66
C GLU A 104 -15.93 19.60 -4.24
N GLY A 105 -14.90 20.42 -4.02
CA GLY A 105 -14.20 20.50 -2.75
C GLY A 105 -12.71 20.71 -2.99
N THR A 106 -11.90 20.30 -2.02
CA THR A 106 -10.44 20.41 -2.13
C THR A 106 -9.87 19.06 -2.53
N GLU A 107 -9.21 19.01 -3.69
CA GLU A 107 -8.45 17.83 -4.08
C GLU A 107 -7.11 17.85 -3.36
N VAL A 108 -6.84 16.79 -2.59
CA VAL A 108 -5.60 16.63 -1.84
C VAL A 108 -4.78 15.54 -2.54
N LYS A 109 -3.58 15.89 -2.98
CA LYS A 109 -2.65 14.97 -3.63
C LYS A 109 -1.52 14.64 -2.66
N CYS A 110 -1.26 13.35 -2.48
CA CYS A 110 -0.25 12.87 -1.55
C CYS A 110 0.80 12.03 -2.28
N SER A 111 2.04 12.09 -1.80
CA SER A 111 3.03 11.07 -2.11
C SER A 111 2.77 9.88 -1.20
N VAL A 112 3.03 8.67 -1.69
CA VAL A 112 2.92 7.45 -0.87
C VAL A 112 4.14 6.57 -1.12
N LEU A 113 4.55 5.87 -0.07
CA LEU A 113 5.74 5.05 -0.08
C LEU A 113 5.55 3.87 0.88
N VAL A 114 5.92 2.68 0.42
CA VAL A 114 5.99 1.50 1.29
C VAL A 114 7.42 1.00 1.27
N THR A 115 8.02 0.88 2.44
CA THR A 115 9.40 0.38 2.60
C THR A 115 9.41 -0.83 3.52
N ASN A 116 10.45 -1.67 3.41
CA ASN A 116 10.67 -2.76 4.34
C ASN A 116 11.63 -2.31 5.47
N GLN A 117 11.96 -3.22 6.38
CA GLN A 117 12.84 -2.96 7.52
C GLN A 117 14.26 -2.56 7.13
N ALA A 118 14.68 -2.86 5.93
CA ALA A 118 16.01 -2.47 5.42
C ALA A 118 15.97 -1.10 4.70
N GLY A 119 14.81 -0.44 4.67
CA GLY A 119 14.65 0.82 3.96
C GLY A 119 14.49 0.67 2.46
N GLU A 120 14.32 -0.55 1.97
CA GLU A 120 14.14 -0.81 0.55
C GLU A 120 12.71 -0.42 0.13
N THR A 121 12.58 0.25 -1.01
CA THR A 121 11.28 0.66 -1.53
C THR A 121 10.54 -0.52 -2.13
N ILE A 122 9.38 -0.83 -1.58
CA ILE A 122 8.51 -1.89 -2.09
C ILE A 122 7.50 -1.32 -3.07
N ILE A 123 6.85 -0.22 -2.70
CA ILE A 123 5.89 0.50 -3.55
C ILE A 123 6.17 1.99 -3.47
N SER A 124 6.07 2.68 -4.60
CA SER A 124 6.10 4.14 -4.63
C SER A 124 4.97 4.66 -5.52
N GLY A 125 4.51 5.86 -5.24
CA GLY A 125 3.46 6.47 -6.06
C GLY A 125 2.79 7.66 -5.43
N SER A 126 1.55 7.85 -5.84
CA SER A 126 0.72 8.95 -5.37
C SER A 126 -0.71 8.50 -5.10
N SER A 127 -1.39 9.26 -4.29
CA SER A 127 -2.80 9.07 -4.00
C SER A 127 -3.48 10.42 -4.00
N SER A 128 -4.79 10.44 -4.21
CA SER A 128 -5.58 11.66 -4.15
C SER A 128 -6.95 11.40 -3.57
N VAL A 129 -7.51 12.44 -2.98
CA VAL A 129 -8.83 12.40 -2.37
C VAL A 129 -9.46 13.78 -2.50
N ILE A 130 -10.78 13.83 -2.61
CA ILE A 130 -11.52 15.09 -2.63
C ILE A 130 -12.24 15.24 -1.30
N ILE A 131 -11.92 16.31 -0.59
CA ILE A 131 -12.58 16.65 0.66
C ILE A 131 -13.68 17.64 0.33
N SER A 132 -14.94 17.25 0.60
CA SER A 132 -16.10 18.08 0.31
C SER A 132 -16.10 19.35 1.13
N ASN A 133 -16.62 20.40 0.53
CA ASN A 133 -16.81 21.68 1.20
C ASN A 133 -17.85 21.60 2.33
#